data_4f98f14c6e73779042edbe64afab68cd
#
_entry.id   4f98f14c6e73779042edbe64afab68cd
#
_cell.length_a   1.000
_cell.length_b   1.000
_cell.length_c   1.000
_cell.angle_alpha   90.00
_cell.angle_beta   90.00
_cell.angle_gamma   90.00
#
_symmetry.space_group_name_H-M   'P 1'
#
loop_
_entity.id
_entity.type
_entity.pdbx_description
1 polymer ?
#
loop_
_entity_poly.entity_id
_entity_poly.type
_entity_poly.pdbx_seq_one_letter_code
_entity_poly.pdbx_strand_id
1 'polypeptide(L)'
;GPGPHPAGGYSRRRQDHQKIQIQYASPCTVEKKDVEAFRQKLLEHGSKRDYAIVTLYVYTGIRRSECVSLRLDQVDLISREIRIVGKGNKQRIVYINDKVVHAIREYLKERNSNSPYLFVSRQSEKLTPSRINQIFSQYSDSITPKTLRHYFCSNALENGYSIHEVANQAGHSNVQTTLIYSNPTAKEMKDKANKL
;
A
#
# COMPACT_ATOMS: atom_id res chain seq x y z
N GLY A 1 -34.21 -16.56 -39.49
CA GLY A 1 -32.83 -16.21 -39.55
C GLY A 1 -32.25 -16.03 -38.16
N PRO A 2 -30.98 -16.42 -37.89
CA PRO A 2 -30.41 -16.26 -36.57
C PRO A 2 -30.17 -14.78 -36.27
N GLY A 3 -30.63 -14.32 -35.13
CA GLY A 3 -30.46 -12.97 -34.65
C GLY A 3 -28.97 -12.63 -34.36
N PRO A 4 -28.61 -11.34 -34.34
CA PRO A 4 -27.21 -10.94 -34.23
C PRO A 4 -26.68 -11.28 -32.83
N HIS A 5 -25.54 -11.93 -32.79
CA HIS A 5 -24.78 -12.18 -31.56
C HIS A 5 -24.31 -10.83 -30.95
N PRO A 6 -24.39 -10.64 -29.64
CA PRO A 6 -23.87 -9.42 -29.02
C PRO A 6 -22.35 -9.48 -28.96
N ALA A 7 -21.71 -8.81 -29.92
CA ALA A 7 -20.25 -8.67 -29.96
C ALA A 7 -19.69 -7.60 -29.01
N GLY A 8 -20.41 -7.29 -27.91
CA GLY A 8 -20.07 -6.13 -27.07
C GLY A 8 -19.28 -6.41 -25.80
N GLY A 9 -19.13 -7.68 -25.40
CA GLY A 9 -18.55 -7.98 -24.09
C GLY A 9 -17.03 -8.13 -24.03
N TYR A 10 -16.39 -8.46 -25.15
CA TYR A 10 -14.95 -8.76 -25.19
C TYR A 10 -14.06 -7.51 -25.33
N SER A 11 -14.55 -6.45 -25.96
CA SER A 11 -13.73 -5.24 -26.20
C SER A 11 -13.54 -4.39 -24.93
N ARG A 12 -14.57 -4.30 -24.09
CA ARG A 12 -14.48 -3.53 -22.84
C ARG A 12 -13.51 -4.17 -21.84
N ARG A 13 -13.50 -5.49 -21.72
CA ARG A 13 -12.61 -6.22 -20.80
C ARG A 13 -11.14 -6.05 -21.18
N ARG A 14 -10.82 -6.07 -22.48
CA ARG A 14 -9.45 -5.82 -22.96
C ARG A 14 -8.99 -4.39 -22.70
N GLN A 15 -9.90 -3.42 -22.85
CA GLN A 15 -9.59 -2.02 -22.60
C GLN A 15 -9.35 -1.71 -21.15
N ASP A 16 -10.09 -2.34 -20.22
CA ASP A 16 -9.91 -2.14 -18.79
C ASP A 16 -8.60 -2.79 -18.30
N HIS A 17 -8.26 -3.98 -18.78
CA HIS A 17 -6.96 -4.61 -18.52
C HIS A 17 -5.80 -3.78 -19.08
N GLN A 18 -5.96 -3.20 -20.29
CA GLN A 18 -4.93 -2.35 -20.87
C GLN A 18 -4.74 -1.06 -20.08
N LYS A 19 -5.81 -0.42 -19.59
CA LYS A 19 -5.72 0.78 -18.76
C LYS A 19 -4.98 0.52 -17.45
N ILE A 20 -5.25 -0.60 -16.79
CA ILE A 20 -4.57 -0.99 -15.55
C ILE A 20 -3.11 -1.29 -15.84
N GLN A 21 -2.78 -2.04 -16.89
CA GLN A 21 -1.41 -2.33 -17.30
C GLN A 21 -0.65 -1.06 -17.64
N ILE A 22 -1.24 -0.10 -18.34
CA ILE A 22 -0.62 1.18 -18.66
C ILE A 22 -0.33 1.98 -17.39
N GLN A 23 -1.23 1.96 -16.40
CA GLN A 23 -1.05 2.67 -15.14
C GLN A 23 0.14 2.15 -14.33
N TYR A 24 0.41 0.84 -14.35
CA TYR A 24 1.48 0.20 -13.58
C TYR A 24 2.74 -0.11 -14.41
N ALA A 25 2.63 -0.17 -15.73
CA ALA A 25 3.74 -0.41 -16.64
C ALA A 25 4.51 0.87 -17.01
N SER A 26 4.04 2.06 -16.63
CA SER A 26 4.83 3.28 -16.73
C SER A 26 6.15 3.09 -15.97
N PRO A 27 7.30 3.46 -16.55
CA PRO A 27 8.57 3.29 -15.86
C PRO A 27 8.50 3.95 -14.50
N CYS A 28 8.70 3.16 -13.44
CA CYS A 28 8.84 3.72 -12.11
C CYS A 28 10.15 4.49 -12.08
N THR A 29 10.12 5.77 -11.71
CA THR A 29 11.31 6.63 -11.62
C THR A 29 12.18 6.27 -10.43
N VAL A 30 11.72 5.39 -9.54
CA VAL A 30 12.40 4.98 -8.31
C VAL A 30 12.73 3.50 -8.41
N GLU A 31 14.01 3.16 -8.29
CA GLU A 31 14.49 1.78 -8.31
C GLU A 31 14.52 1.19 -6.90
N LYS A 32 14.54 -0.13 -6.82
CA LYS A 32 14.62 -0.86 -5.56
C LYS A 32 15.79 -0.43 -4.70
N LYS A 33 16.97 -0.21 -5.29
CA LYS A 33 18.16 0.25 -4.58
C LYS A 33 17.96 1.63 -3.93
N ASP A 34 17.21 2.53 -4.58
CA ASP A 34 16.91 3.86 -4.06
C ASP A 34 15.96 3.79 -2.88
N VAL A 35 14.97 2.91 -2.97
CA VAL A 35 14.00 2.66 -1.88
C VAL A 35 14.70 2.04 -0.67
N GLU A 36 15.58 1.08 -0.88
CA GLU A 36 16.35 0.46 0.20
C GLU A 36 17.28 1.47 0.88
N ALA A 37 17.95 2.33 0.11
CA ALA A 37 18.79 3.40 0.63
C ALA A 37 17.96 4.42 1.44
N PHE A 38 16.78 4.76 0.96
CA PHE A 38 15.86 5.65 1.65
C PHE A 38 15.40 5.06 3.00
N ARG A 39 15.00 3.79 3.00
CA ARG A 39 14.64 3.09 4.24
C ARG A 39 15.82 3.04 5.22
N GLN A 40 17.02 2.80 4.72
CA GLN A 40 18.23 2.76 5.54
C GLN A 40 18.52 4.11 6.19
N LYS A 41 18.33 5.22 5.48
CA LYS A 41 18.44 6.56 6.06
C LYS A 41 17.45 6.77 7.21
N LEU A 42 16.20 6.35 7.03
CA LEU A 42 15.18 6.44 8.08
C LEU A 42 15.55 5.58 9.29
N LEU A 43 16.10 4.40 9.07
CA LEU A 43 16.53 3.50 10.13
C LEU A 43 17.67 4.12 10.93
N GLU A 44 18.65 4.74 10.29
CA GLU A 44 19.84 5.30 10.92
C GLU A 44 19.59 6.66 11.58
N HIS A 45 18.81 7.51 10.95
CA HIS A 45 18.68 8.92 11.32
C HIS A 45 17.27 9.35 11.70
N GLY A 46 16.25 8.58 11.34
CA GLY A 46 14.86 8.90 11.62
C GLY A 46 14.36 8.32 12.95
N SER A 47 13.15 8.70 13.31
CA SER A 47 12.44 8.07 14.43
C SER A 47 11.92 6.69 14.03
N LYS A 48 11.64 5.86 15.01
CA LYS A 48 10.99 4.56 14.76
C LYS A 48 9.60 4.71 14.15
N ARG A 49 8.90 5.80 14.52
CA ARG A 49 7.63 6.16 13.88
C ARG A 49 7.81 6.40 12.38
N ASP A 50 8.74 7.26 12.01
CA ASP A 50 8.95 7.64 10.60
C ASP A 50 9.46 6.46 9.78
N TYR A 51 10.32 5.63 10.36
CA TYR A 51 10.76 4.39 9.73
C TYR A 51 9.59 3.43 9.49
N ALA A 52 8.70 3.29 10.47
CA ALA A 52 7.50 2.44 10.34
C ALA A 52 6.56 2.97 9.25
N ILE A 53 6.37 4.29 9.19
CA ILE A 53 5.55 4.93 8.14
C ILE A 53 6.12 4.62 6.75
N VAL A 54 7.40 4.87 6.54
CA VAL A 54 8.03 4.64 5.23
C VAL A 54 8.01 3.16 4.86
N THR A 55 8.30 2.27 5.81
CA THR A 55 8.24 0.82 5.57
C THR A 55 6.83 0.37 5.18
N LEU A 56 5.81 0.91 5.84
CA LEU A 56 4.42 0.64 5.49
C LEU A 56 4.11 1.07 4.04
N TYR A 57 4.56 2.25 3.62
CA TYR A 57 4.40 2.72 2.24
C TYR A 57 5.07 1.81 1.22
N VAL A 58 6.29 1.40 1.49
CA VAL A 58 7.06 0.56 0.57
C VAL A 58 6.36 -0.76 0.28
N TYR A 59 5.75 -1.36 1.29
CA TYR A 59 5.20 -2.72 1.19
C TYR A 59 3.69 -2.80 1.11
N THR A 60 2.99 -1.69 1.15
CA THR A 60 1.52 -1.66 1.04
C THR A 60 0.98 -0.64 0.04
N GLY A 61 1.77 0.36 -0.30
CA GLY A 61 1.31 1.43 -1.18
C GLY A 61 0.16 2.26 -0.62
N ILE A 62 0.03 2.35 0.71
CA ILE A 62 -1.03 3.08 1.39
C ILE A 62 -1.09 4.55 0.96
N ARG A 63 -2.28 5.14 0.93
CA ARG A 63 -2.46 6.58 0.68
C ARG A 63 -2.20 7.40 1.93
N ARG A 64 -1.80 8.66 1.76
CA ARG A 64 -1.51 9.58 2.89
C ARG A 64 -2.69 9.71 3.84
N SER A 65 -3.88 9.95 3.33
CA SER A 65 -5.09 10.07 4.13
C SER A 65 -5.40 8.79 4.90
N GLU A 66 -5.16 7.64 4.31
CA GLU A 66 -5.35 6.35 4.95
C GLU A 66 -4.31 6.09 6.03
N CYS A 67 -3.06 6.45 5.77
CA CYS A 67 -1.97 6.29 6.73
C CYS A 67 -2.21 7.09 8.02
N VAL A 68 -2.55 8.37 7.88
CA VAL A 68 -2.78 9.24 9.05
C VAL A 68 -4.06 8.91 9.80
N SER A 69 -5.01 8.27 9.14
CA SER A 69 -6.29 7.86 9.74
C SER A 69 -6.27 6.43 10.28
N LEU A 70 -5.16 5.72 10.12
CA LEU A 70 -5.02 4.34 10.56
C LEU A 70 -5.09 4.26 12.09
N ARG A 71 -5.98 3.39 12.59
CA ARG A 71 -6.23 3.21 14.02
C ARG A 71 -5.51 1.98 14.56
N LEU A 72 -5.18 1.99 15.84
CA LEU A 72 -4.57 0.84 16.51
C LEU A 72 -5.41 -0.43 16.38
N ASP A 73 -6.73 -0.32 16.49
CA ASP A 73 -7.65 -1.46 16.42
C ASP A 73 -7.81 -2.04 15.00
N GLN A 74 -7.24 -1.38 14.00
CA GLN A 74 -7.25 -1.86 12.60
C GLN A 74 -6.02 -2.66 12.23
N VAL A 75 -5.02 -2.72 13.12
CA VAL A 75 -3.74 -3.39 12.88
C VAL A 75 -3.65 -4.67 13.67
N ASP A 76 -3.55 -5.80 12.97
CA ASP A 76 -3.33 -7.12 13.56
C ASP A 76 -1.95 -7.63 13.14
N LEU A 77 -0.97 -7.47 14.01
CA LEU A 77 0.40 -7.87 13.73
C LEU A 77 0.61 -9.39 13.81
N ILE A 78 -0.24 -10.09 14.54
CA ILE A 78 -0.17 -11.55 14.64
C ILE A 78 -0.71 -12.18 13.36
N SER A 79 -1.88 -11.74 12.91
CA SER A 79 -2.48 -12.20 11.66
C SER A 79 -1.88 -11.55 10.42
N ARG A 80 -1.06 -10.50 10.58
CA ARG A 80 -0.42 -9.75 9.49
C ARG A 80 -1.42 -9.15 8.53
N GLU A 81 -2.41 -8.51 9.10
CA GLU A 81 -3.49 -7.86 8.37
C GLU A 81 -3.71 -6.46 8.90
N ILE A 82 -3.92 -5.53 7.99
CA ILE A 82 -4.34 -4.16 8.31
C ILE A 82 -5.65 -3.89 7.58
N ARG A 83 -6.66 -3.47 8.33
CA ARG A 83 -7.93 -3.04 7.76
C ARG A 83 -7.85 -1.55 7.46
N ILE A 84 -7.89 -1.20 6.19
CA ILE A 84 -7.84 0.19 5.74
C ILE A 84 -9.23 0.64 5.33
N VAL A 85 -9.63 1.81 5.83
CA VAL A 85 -10.87 2.47 5.46
C VAL A 85 -10.53 3.60 4.50
N GLY A 86 -10.96 3.46 3.26
CA GLY A 86 -10.74 4.44 2.21
C GLY A 86 -11.92 5.38 2.01
N LYS A 87 -11.89 6.11 0.91
CA LYS A 87 -12.93 7.05 0.51
C LYS A 87 -14.29 6.36 0.42
N GLY A 88 -15.33 6.99 0.97
CA GLY A 88 -16.69 6.47 0.96
C GLY A 88 -16.90 5.26 1.88
N ASN A 89 -16.11 5.13 2.94
CA ASN A 89 -16.16 4.00 3.88
C ASN A 89 -15.86 2.62 3.24
N LYS A 90 -15.24 2.60 2.07
CA LYS A 90 -14.80 1.34 1.49
C LYS A 90 -13.65 0.76 2.30
N GLN A 91 -13.80 -0.49 2.72
CA GLN A 91 -12.81 -1.19 3.51
C GLN A 91 -12.08 -2.21 2.65
N ARG A 92 -10.79 -2.36 2.93
CA ARG A 92 -9.99 -3.44 2.35
C ARG A 92 -9.03 -3.99 3.39
N ILE A 93 -8.65 -5.24 3.24
CA ILE A 93 -7.62 -5.86 4.06
C ILE A 93 -6.31 -5.81 3.26
N VAL A 94 -5.31 -5.22 3.88
CA VAL A 94 -3.94 -5.20 3.34
C VAL A 94 -3.12 -6.22 4.11
N TYR A 95 -2.42 -7.06 3.38
CA TYR A 95 -1.56 -8.10 3.96
C TYR A 95 -0.13 -7.57 4.06
N ILE A 96 0.43 -7.66 5.24
CA ILE A 96 1.74 -7.10 5.54
C ILE A 96 2.79 -8.21 5.72
N ASN A 97 4.03 -7.88 5.41
CA ASN A 97 5.15 -8.80 5.55
C ASN A 97 5.87 -8.61 6.90
N ASP A 98 6.88 -9.45 7.12
CA ASP A 98 7.66 -9.42 8.36
C ASP A 98 8.36 -8.09 8.61
N LYS A 99 8.77 -7.39 7.55
CA LYS A 99 9.45 -6.10 7.66
C LYS A 99 8.52 -5.03 8.21
N VAL A 100 7.28 -5.00 7.75
CA VAL A 100 6.25 -4.08 8.26
C VAL A 100 5.90 -4.41 9.72
N VAL A 101 5.70 -5.69 10.01
CA VAL A 101 5.40 -6.15 11.38
C VAL A 101 6.50 -5.72 12.34
N HIS A 102 7.75 -5.96 11.98
CA HIS A 102 8.90 -5.59 12.81
C HIS A 102 8.97 -4.08 13.03
N ALA A 103 8.83 -3.30 11.97
CA ALA A 103 8.91 -1.84 12.07
C ALA A 103 7.81 -1.26 12.96
N ILE A 104 6.58 -1.75 12.83
CA ILE A 104 5.46 -1.30 13.67
C ILE A 104 5.67 -1.73 15.12
N ARG A 105 6.10 -2.97 15.37
CA ARG A 105 6.39 -3.43 16.75
C ARG A 105 7.44 -2.58 17.43
N GLU A 106 8.53 -2.27 16.75
CA GLU A 106 9.58 -1.41 17.32
C GLU A 106 9.06 0.00 17.64
N TYR A 107 8.23 0.55 16.76
CA TYR A 107 7.58 1.84 17.03
C TYR A 107 6.64 1.76 18.25
N LEU A 108 5.82 0.72 18.34
CA LEU A 108 4.86 0.57 19.44
C LEU A 108 5.54 0.46 20.81
N LYS A 109 6.77 -0.07 20.88
CA LYS A 109 7.55 -0.10 22.13
C LYS A 109 7.88 1.29 22.67
N GLU A 110 8.04 2.28 21.78
CA GLU A 110 8.35 3.66 22.15
C GLU A 110 7.11 4.55 22.24
N ARG A 111 6.03 4.15 21.56
CA ARG A 111 4.83 4.93 21.50
C ARG A 111 4.19 5.06 22.89
N ASN A 112 4.08 6.29 23.38
CA ASN A 112 3.45 6.60 24.65
C ASN A 112 2.32 7.62 24.39
N SER A 113 1.14 7.13 24.08
CA SER A 113 -0.03 7.94 23.76
C SER A 113 -1.32 7.18 23.97
N ASN A 114 -2.34 7.87 24.41
CA ASN A 114 -3.71 7.35 24.52
C ASN A 114 -4.54 7.55 23.25
N SER A 115 -3.95 8.11 22.19
CA SER A 115 -4.63 8.32 20.93
C SER A 115 -5.08 6.99 20.32
N PRO A 116 -6.28 6.93 19.71
CA PRO A 116 -6.71 5.74 18.97
C PRO A 116 -5.97 5.53 17.65
N TYR A 117 -5.27 6.55 17.15
CA TYR A 117 -4.53 6.48 15.90
C TYR A 117 -3.17 5.84 16.10
N LEU A 118 -2.73 5.06 15.10
CA LEU A 118 -1.43 4.39 15.18
C LEU A 118 -0.28 5.40 15.23
N PHE A 119 -0.26 6.33 14.27
CA PHE A 119 0.81 7.30 14.15
C PHE A 119 0.44 8.62 14.80
N VAL A 120 1.22 9.02 15.78
CA VAL A 120 0.98 10.21 16.60
C VAL A 120 2.21 11.10 16.62
N SER A 121 2.01 12.37 17.00
CA SER A 121 3.10 13.29 17.28
C SER A 121 3.07 13.70 18.75
N ARG A 122 4.13 14.40 19.19
CA ARG A 122 4.15 14.98 20.54
C ARG A 122 3.09 16.06 20.73
N GLN A 123 2.63 16.66 19.63
CA GLN A 123 1.74 17.84 19.63
C GLN A 123 0.31 17.49 19.27
N SER A 124 0.05 16.33 18.66
CA SER A 124 -1.29 15.95 18.23
C SER A 124 -1.51 14.45 18.26
N GLU A 125 -2.77 14.07 18.43
CA GLU A 125 -3.22 12.68 18.43
C GLU A 125 -3.17 12.03 17.05
N LYS A 126 -3.09 12.83 16.00
CA LYS A 126 -3.17 12.38 14.62
C LYS A 126 -2.23 13.20 13.75
N LEU A 127 -1.44 12.55 12.92
CA LEU A 127 -0.63 13.24 11.93
C LEU A 127 -1.50 13.81 10.81
N THR A 128 -0.99 14.82 10.13
CA THR A 128 -1.61 15.38 8.93
C THR A 128 -0.97 14.78 7.67
N PRO A 129 -1.69 14.75 6.52
CA PRO A 129 -1.08 14.36 5.25
C PRO A 129 0.14 15.21 4.88
N SER A 130 0.14 16.50 5.23
CA SER A 130 1.29 17.38 5.02
C SER A 130 2.51 16.95 5.81
N ARG A 131 2.31 16.43 7.03
CA ARG A 131 3.41 15.90 7.85
C ARG A 131 4.06 14.69 7.18
N ILE A 132 3.26 13.83 6.56
CA ILE A 132 3.80 12.70 5.79
C ILE A 132 4.74 13.20 4.69
N ASN A 133 4.33 14.21 3.91
CA ASN A 133 5.19 14.81 2.89
C ASN A 133 6.49 15.35 3.49
N GLN A 134 6.43 16.01 4.65
CA GLN A 134 7.61 16.55 5.32
C GLN A 134 8.59 15.46 5.74
N ILE A 135 8.08 14.33 6.25
CA ILE A 135 8.92 13.18 6.61
C ILE A 135 9.68 12.69 5.38
N PHE A 136 9.01 12.53 4.25
CA PHE A 136 9.65 12.08 3.01
C PHE A 136 10.70 13.08 2.52
N SER A 137 10.34 14.35 2.44
CA SER A 137 11.25 15.39 1.91
C SER A 137 12.46 15.64 2.79
N GLN A 138 12.38 15.32 4.07
CA GLN A 138 13.53 15.43 4.98
C GLN A 138 14.68 14.49 4.59
N TYR A 139 14.37 13.35 3.98
CA TYR A 139 15.36 12.30 3.70
C TYR A 139 15.55 12.02 2.21
N SER A 140 14.79 12.64 1.33
CA SER A 140 14.93 12.46 -0.12
C SER A 140 14.41 13.66 -0.89
N ASP A 141 15.05 13.96 -2.01
CA ASP A 141 14.62 14.98 -2.98
C ASP A 141 13.70 14.39 -4.06
N SER A 142 13.68 13.06 -4.21
CA SER A 142 13.00 12.39 -5.32
C SER A 142 11.91 11.42 -4.87
N ILE A 143 12.02 10.83 -3.69
CA ILE A 143 11.05 9.87 -3.18
C ILE A 143 9.94 10.61 -2.44
N THR A 144 8.72 10.42 -2.91
CA THR A 144 7.50 11.00 -2.35
C THR A 144 6.50 9.88 -2.00
N PRO A 145 5.48 10.17 -1.20
CA PRO A 145 4.40 9.19 -0.97
C PRO A 145 3.80 8.64 -2.28
N LYS A 146 3.61 9.52 -3.27
CA LYS A 146 3.10 9.12 -4.58
C LYS A 146 4.05 8.17 -5.32
N THR A 147 5.35 8.47 -5.33
CA THR A 147 6.32 7.62 -6.02
C THR A 147 6.49 6.27 -5.32
N LEU A 148 6.43 6.21 -3.99
CA LEU A 148 6.46 4.93 -3.27
C LEU A 148 5.21 4.10 -3.50
N ARG A 149 4.06 4.74 -3.61
CA ARG A 149 2.83 4.03 -3.98
C ARG A 149 2.93 3.42 -5.37
N HIS A 150 3.48 4.16 -6.33
CA HIS A 150 3.78 3.63 -7.67
C HIS A 150 4.80 2.49 -7.61
N TYR A 151 5.87 2.67 -6.84
CA TYR A 151 6.88 1.63 -6.63
C TYR A 151 6.27 0.34 -6.09
N PHE A 152 5.40 0.44 -5.07
CA PHE A 152 4.71 -0.74 -4.54
C PHE A 152 3.97 -1.50 -5.65
N CYS A 153 3.19 -0.80 -6.46
CA CYS A 153 2.42 -1.44 -7.53
C CYS A 153 3.33 -2.16 -8.54
N SER A 154 4.39 -1.50 -8.99
CA SER A 154 5.35 -2.08 -9.92
C SER A 154 6.11 -3.26 -9.32
N ASN A 155 6.59 -3.12 -8.09
CA ASN A 155 7.32 -4.17 -7.38
C ASN A 155 6.44 -5.39 -7.10
N ALA A 156 5.19 -5.17 -6.75
CA ALA A 156 4.24 -6.26 -6.53
C ALA A 156 3.99 -7.05 -7.81
N LEU A 157 3.79 -6.38 -8.95
CA LEU A 157 3.65 -7.05 -10.24
C LEU A 157 4.89 -7.88 -10.58
N GLU A 158 6.09 -7.33 -10.37
CA GLU A 158 7.35 -8.04 -10.61
C GLU A 158 7.51 -9.27 -9.70
N ASN A 159 6.92 -9.25 -8.52
CA ASN A 159 6.97 -10.34 -7.55
C ASN A 159 5.76 -11.28 -7.62
N GLY A 160 5.02 -11.26 -8.71
CA GLY A 160 4.00 -12.25 -9.00
C GLY A 160 2.58 -11.89 -8.55
N TYR A 161 2.34 -10.66 -8.08
CA TYR A 161 0.97 -10.21 -7.86
C TYR A 161 0.26 -10.09 -9.20
N SER A 162 -1.00 -10.52 -9.26
CA SER A 162 -1.86 -10.21 -10.40
C SER A 162 -2.26 -8.74 -10.38
N ILE A 163 -2.72 -8.23 -11.51
CA ILE A 163 -3.23 -6.87 -11.63
C ILE A 163 -4.37 -6.62 -10.65
N HIS A 164 -5.27 -7.60 -10.49
CA HIS A 164 -6.40 -7.51 -9.55
C HIS A 164 -5.94 -7.49 -8.10
N GLU A 165 -4.92 -8.28 -7.77
CA GLU A 165 -4.33 -8.29 -6.42
C GLU A 165 -3.69 -6.94 -6.09
N VAL A 166 -2.93 -6.38 -7.02
CA VAL A 166 -2.34 -5.03 -6.85
C VAL A 166 -3.43 -3.98 -6.67
N ALA A 167 -4.44 -3.99 -7.53
CA ALA A 167 -5.54 -3.05 -7.45
C ALA A 167 -6.30 -3.14 -6.13
N ASN A 168 -6.55 -4.36 -5.65
CA ASN A 168 -7.19 -4.59 -4.36
C ASN A 168 -6.33 -4.07 -3.20
N GLN A 169 -5.05 -4.44 -3.16
CA GLN A 169 -4.14 -4.03 -2.09
C GLN A 169 -3.90 -2.52 -2.08
N ALA A 170 -3.79 -1.90 -3.24
CA ALA A 170 -3.59 -0.46 -3.37
C ALA A 170 -4.88 0.36 -3.25
N GLY A 171 -6.05 -0.29 -3.24
CA GLY A 171 -7.33 0.38 -3.11
C GLY A 171 -7.80 1.11 -4.37
N HIS A 172 -7.52 0.58 -5.55
CA HIS A 172 -8.01 1.13 -6.81
C HIS A 172 -9.47 0.73 -7.03
N SER A 173 -10.35 1.71 -7.06
CA SER A 173 -11.80 1.49 -7.13
C SER A 173 -12.32 1.13 -8.53
N ASN A 174 -11.52 1.30 -9.58
CA ASN A 174 -11.95 1.17 -10.97
C ASN A 174 -11.75 -0.24 -11.56
N VAL A 175 -11.32 -1.21 -10.76
CA VAL A 175 -11.19 -2.59 -11.21
C VAL A 175 -12.50 -3.31 -10.93
N GLN A 176 -13.30 -3.48 -11.96
CA GLN A 176 -14.44 -4.37 -11.89
C GLN A 176 -13.92 -5.80 -11.79
N THR A 177 -14.08 -6.39 -10.61
CA THR A 177 -13.86 -7.82 -10.44
C THR A 177 -14.85 -8.56 -11.31
N THR A 178 -14.37 -9.24 -12.35
CA THR A 178 -15.20 -10.13 -13.14
C THR A 178 -15.50 -11.38 -12.32
N LEU A 179 -16.72 -11.93 -12.49
CA LEU A 179 -17.23 -13.12 -11.82
C LEU A 179 -16.36 -14.40 -11.94
N ILE A 180 -15.26 -14.33 -12.70
CA ILE A 180 -14.37 -15.46 -12.98
C ILE A 180 -13.09 -15.39 -12.12
N TYR A 181 -12.89 -14.31 -11.37
CA TYR A 181 -11.71 -14.15 -10.53
C TYR A 181 -11.94 -14.80 -9.16
N SER A 182 -11.18 -15.83 -8.86
CA SER A 182 -11.14 -16.41 -7.51
C SER A 182 -10.26 -15.51 -6.63
N ASN A 183 -10.82 -14.97 -5.56
CA ASN A 183 -10.04 -14.26 -4.58
C ASN A 183 -8.96 -15.17 -4.00
N PRO A 184 -7.68 -14.73 -3.98
CA PRO A 184 -6.64 -15.50 -3.33
C PRO A 184 -6.95 -15.65 -1.84
N THR A 185 -6.50 -16.74 -1.24
CA THR A 185 -6.61 -16.93 0.20
C THR A 185 -5.70 -15.95 0.94
N ALA A 186 -6.02 -15.66 2.20
CA ALA A 186 -5.18 -14.82 3.04
C ALA A 186 -3.75 -15.37 3.14
N LYS A 187 -3.58 -16.71 3.20
CA LYS A 187 -2.27 -17.36 3.23
C LYS A 187 -1.47 -17.05 1.96
N GLU A 188 -2.10 -17.17 0.78
CA GLU A 188 -1.44 -16.87 -0.50
C GLU A 188 -0.97 -15.41 -0.55
N MET A 189 -1.79 -14.47 -0.09
CA MET A 189 -1.44 -13.06 -0.08
C MET A 189 -0.33 -12.74 0.91
N LYS A 190 -0.30 -13.39 2.08
CA LYS A 190 0.78 -13.23 3.06
C LYS A 190 2.11 -13.77 2.52
N ASP A 191 2.08 -14.91 1.84
CA ASP A 191 3.26 -15.49 1.19
C ASP A 191 3.79 -14.57 0.08
N LYS A 192 2.90 -13.97 -0.71
CA LYS A 192 3.27 -12.98 -1.74
C LYS A 192 3.85 -11.71 -1.12
N ALA A 193 3.29 -11.23 -0.02
CA ALA A 193 3.80 -10.05 0.68
C ALA A 193 5.24 -10.26 1.17
N ASN A 194 5.59 -11.46 1.61
CA ASN A 194 6.96 -11.79 2.03
C ASN A 194 7.96 -11.86 0.87
N LYS A 195 7.51 -11.99 -0.38
CA LYS A 195 8.36 -11.95 -1.57
C LYS A 195 8.70 -10.52 -2.02
N LEU A 196 7.99 -9.54 -1.50
CA LEU A 196 8.28 -8.15 -1.79
C LEU A 196 9.63 -7.73 -1.15
#